data_d96166ad74eaa01d9def071cddd37fea
#
_entry.id   d96166ad74eaa01d9def071cddd37fea
#
_cell.length_a   1.000
_cell.length_b   1.000
_cell.length_c   1.000
_cell.angle_alpha   90.00
_cell.angle_beta   90.00
_cell.angle_gamma   90.00
#
_symmetry.space_group_name_H-M   'P 1'
#
loop_
_entity.id
_entity.type
_entity.pdbx_description
1 polymer ?
#
loop_
_entity_poly.entity_id
_entity_poly.type
_entity_poly.pdbx_seq_one_letter_code
_entity_poly.pdbx_strand_id
1 'polypeptide(L)'
;METVKKFIKEHPHMWWGLYLPVYLAMFFIIEHLITDNYWATQTVIDDYIPFCEWFIFPYDAWSFLLVAIGLYLIVKDAEGFRRYMWAIAITFTTATVFCALVPNGQDLRPAVMAHHNIAAWLLENTYALDT
;
A
#
# COMPACT_ATOMS: atom_id res chain seq x y z
N MET A 1 30.41 -2.08 5.31
CA MET A 1 29.73 -1.58 6.52
C MET A 1 29.99 -0.09 6.75
N GLU A 2 31.18 0.43 6.54
CA GLU A 2 31.50 1.87 6.72
C GLU A 2 30.75 2.78 5.77
N THR A 3 30.59 2.40 4.51
CA THR A 3 29.86 3.19 3.50
C THR A 3 28.40 3.44 3.89
N VAL A 4 27.71 2.43 4.42
CA VAL A 4 26.32 2.53 4.88
C VAL A 4 26.21 3.46 6.10
N LYS A 5 27.13 3.32 7.06
CA LYS A 5 27.17 4.20 8.24
C LYS A 5 27.42 5.66 7.87
N LYS A 6 28.28 5.89 6.86
CA LYS A 6 28.57 7.23 6.35
C LYS A 6 27.32 7.81 5.67
N PHE A 7 26.64 7.05 4.82
CA PHE A 7 25.41 7.46 4.15
C PHE A 7 24.30 7.85 5.16
N ILE A 8 24.07 7.02 6.18
CA ILE A 8 23.07 7.30 7.23
C ILE A 8 23.42 8.59 7.98
N LYS A 9 24.70 8.82 8.28
CA LYS A 9 25.14 10.02 8.96
C LYS A 9 24.99 11.30 8.13
N GLU A 10 25.14 11.18 6.81
CA GLU A 10 24.96 12.29 5.86
C GLU A 10 23.47 12.58 5.58
N HIS A 11 22.58 11.62 5.81
CA HIS A 11 21.14 11.76 5.54
C HIS A 11 20.27 11.48 6.79
N PRO A 12 20.40 12.28 7.86
CA PRO A 12 19.66 12.05 9.11
C PRO A 12 18.14 12.13 8.94
N HIS A 13 17.65 12.82 7.93
CA HIS A 13 16.21 12.91 7.61
C HIS A 13 15.60 11.57 7.17
N MET A 14 16.39 10.59 6.75
CA MET A 14 15.89 9.27 6.37
C MET A 14 15.20 8.54 7.54
N TRP A 15 15.48 8.93 8.79
CA TRP A 15 14.80 8.35 9.96
C TRP A 15 13.28 8.57 9.95
N TRP A 16 12.79 9.58 9.25
CA TRP A 16 11.35 9.75 9.04
C TRP A 16 10.73 8.57 8.27
N GLY A 17 11.51 7.88 7.46
CA GLY A 17 11.10 6.66 6.77
C GLY A 17 10.75 5.49 7.69
N LEU A 18 11.16 5.50 8.98
CA LEU A 18 10.76 4.51 9.97
C LEU A 18 9.24 4.52 10.25
N TYR A 19 8.54 5.58 9.86
CA TYR A 19 7.09 5.57 9.89
C TYR A 19 6.50 4.43 9.06
N LEU A 20 7.08 4.12 7.89
CA LEU A 20 6.53 3.10 6.98
C LEU A 20 6.43 1.70 7.59
N PRO A 21 7.50 1.12 8.18
CA PRO A 21 7.36 -0.20 8.83
C PRO A 21 6.42 -0.17 10.04
N VAL A 22 6.36 0.94 10.78
CA VAL A 22 5.41 1.09 11.90
C VAL A 22 3.98 1.13 11.36
N TYR A 23 3.75 1.89 10.30
CA TYR A 23 2.45 1.95 9.61
C TYR A 23 2.03 0.57 9.08
N LEU A 24 2.92 -0.15 8.40
CA LEU A 24 2.62 -1.49 7.88
C LEU A 24 2.23 -2.45 8.99
N ALA A 25 2.95 -2.43 10.12
CA ALA A 25 2.60 -3.26 11.27
C ALA A 25 1.20 -2.90 11.81
N MET A 26 0.88 -1.62 11.92
CA MET A 26 -0.44 -1.16 12.35
C MET A 26 -1.53 -1.56 11.34
N PHE A 27 -1.27 -1.41 10.06
CA PHE A 27 -2.20 -1.80 8.99
C PHE A 27 -2.53 -3.29 9.06
N PHE A 28 -1.53 -4.17 9.09
CA PHE A 28 -1.76 -5.61 9.19
C PHE A 28 -2.46 -6.04 10.49
N ILE A 29 -2.18 -5.36 11.61
CA ILE A 29 -2.90 -5.64 12.86
C ILE A 29 -4.39 -5.29 12.71
N ILE A 30 -4.70 -4.14 12.14
CA ILE A 30 -6.10 -3.70 11.95
C ILE A 30 -6.81 -4.63 10.96
N GLU A 31 -6.18 -4.97 9.86
CA GLU A 31 -6.70 -5.89 8.86
C GLU A 31 -7.03 -7.26 9.47
N HIS A 32 -6.14 -7.82 10.29
CA HIS A 32 -6.38 -9.09 10.99
C HIS A 32 -7.47 -9.02 12.08
N LEU A 33 -7.72 -7.85 12.64
CA LEU A 33 -8.76 -7.67 13.66
C LEU A 33 -10.16 -7.46 13.07
N ILE A 34 -10.24 -7.03 11.81
CA ILE A 34 -11.49 -6.66 11.14
C ILE A 34 -11.71 -7.59 9.94
N THR A 35 -11.99 -8.86 10.23
CA THR A 35 -12.19 -9.88 9.18
C THR A 35 -13.64 -10.16 8.86
N ASP A 36 -14.55 -10.04 9.85
CA ASP A 36 -15.90 -10.64 9.74
C ASP A 36 -17.06 -9.64 9.72
N ASN A 37 -16.81 -8.35 9.99
CA ASN A 37 -17.84 -7.32 10.09
C ASN A 37 -17.47 -6.11 9.24
N TYR A 38 -17.60 -6.22 7.94
CA TYR A 38 -17.40 -5.10 7.03
C TYR A 38 -18.66 -4.75 6.25
N TRP A 39 -18.75 -3.50 5.85
CA TRP A 39 -19.81 -3.02 4.96
C TRP A 39 -19.38 -3.30 3.51
N ALA A 40 -20.18 -4.09 2.81
CA ALA A 40 -19.97 -4.31 1.38
C ALA A 40 -20.18 -2.98 0.61
N THR A 41 -19.12 -2.49 -0.01
CA THR A 41 -19.13 -1.23 -0.79
C THR A 41 -19.48 -1.44 -2.26
N GLN A 42 -19.97 -2.64 -2.60
CA GLN A 42 -20.38 -3.02 -3.95
C GLN A 42 -21.62 -2.24 -4.39
N THR A 43 -21.62 -1.76 -5.62
CA THR A 43 -22.74 -1.08 -6.28
C THR A 43 -23.22 -1.87 -7.50
N VAL A 44 -24.43 -1.62 -7.95
CA VAL A 44 -24.97 -2.27 -9.15
C VAL A 44 -24.11 -2.03 -10.40
N ILE A 45 -23.32 -0.95 -10.42
CA ILE A 45 -22.42 -0.61 -11.53
C ILE A 45 -21.25 -1.61 -11.58
N ASP A 46 -20.78 -2.07 -10.45
CA ASP A 46 -19.63 -2.99 -10.36
C ASP A 46 -19.95 -4.34 -11.02
N ASP A 47 -21.22 -4.76 -11.03
CA ASP A 47 -21.66 -6.01 -11.67
C ASP A 47 -21.56 -5.93 -13.21
N TYR A 48 -21.53 -4.73 -13.77
CA TYR A 48 -21.38 -4.52 -15.23
C TYR A 48 -19.93 -4.36 -15.68
N ILE A 49 -18.99 -4.17 -14.74
CA ILE A 49 -17.57 -4.02 -15.05
C ILE A 49 -16.93 -5.39 -15.15
N PRO A 50 -16.45 -5.82 -16.33
CA PRO A 50 -15.80 -7.11 -16.46
C PRO A 50 -14.49 -7.13 -15.67
N PHE A 51 -14.27 -8.24 -14.93
CA PHE A 51 -12.99 -8.45 -14.26
C PHE A 51 -11.85 -8.52 -15.27
N CYS A 52 -10.77 -7.79 -15.00
CA CYS A 52 -9.59 -7.73 -15.86
C CYS A 52 -8.31 -7.75 -15.01
N GLU A 53 -7.60 -8.89 -15.05
CA GLU A 53 -6.38 -9.12 -14.27
C GLU A 53 -5.23 -8.16 -14.63
N TRP A 54 -5.25 -7.54 -15.83
CA TRP A 54 -4.20 -6.61 -16.28
C TRP A 54 -4.14 -5.31 -15.48
N PHE A 55 -5.21 -4.97 -14.77
CA PHE A 55 -5.22 -3.80 -13.88
C PHE A 55 -4.29 -3.94 -12.67
N ILE A 56 -3.73 -5.15 -12.40
CA ILE A 56 -2.72 -5.32 -11.34
C ILE A 56 -1.47 -4.49 -11.62
N PHE A 57 -1.06 -4.31 -12.89
CA PHE A 57 0.14 -3.54 -13.21
C PHE A 57 0.05 -2.06 -12.81
N PRO A 58 -0.97 -1.29 -13.20
CA PRO A 58 -1.12 0.07 -12.70
C PRO A 58 -1.39 0.11 -11.19
N TYR A 59 -2.03 -0.90 -10.63
CA TYR A 59 -2.24 -1.01 -9.18
C TYR A 59 -0.92 -1.15 -8.43
N ASP A 60 -0.03 -2.04 -8.84
CA ASP A 60 1.28 -2.22 -8.19
C ASP A 60 2.24 -1.06 -8.51
N ALA A 61 2.14 -0.47 -9.70
CA ALA A 61 3.03 0.61 -10.15
C ALA A 61 3.04 1.82 -9.21
N TRP A 62 1.93 2.16 -8.57
CA TRP A 62 1.87 3.28 -7.64
C TRP A 62 2.75 3.04 -6.40
N SER A 63 2.82 1.81 -5.90
CA SER A 63 3.65 1.44 -4.75
C SER A 63 5.14 1.60 -5.08
N PHE A 64 5.55 1.14 -6.27
CA PHE A 64 6.92 1.35 -6.76
C PHE A 64 7.23 2.84 -6.94
N LEU A 65 6.27 3.62 -7.44
CA LEU A 65 6.43 5.07 -7.61
C LEU A 65 6.63 5.77 -6.26
N LEU A 66 5.86 5.40 -5.24
CA LEU A 66 6.03 5.94 -3.89
C LEU A 66 7.45 5.67 -3.36
N VAL A 67 7.93 4.44 -3.48
CA VAL A 67 9.28 4.08 -3.04
C VAL A 67 10.33 4.85 -3.84
N ALA A 68 10.21 4.92 -5.16
CA ALA A 68 11.15 5.62 -6.04
C ALA A 68 11.23 7.11 -5.72
N ILE A 69 10.10 7.77 -5.51
CA ILE A 69 10.06 9.19 -5.11
C ILE A 69 10.71 9.38 -3.74
N GLY A 70 10.40 8.51 -2.78
CA GLY A 70 11.00 8.56 -1.45
C GLY A 70 12.53 8.43 -1.51
N LEU A 71 13.06 7.45 -2.23
CA LEU A 71 14.50 7.25 -2.40
C LEU A 71 15.16 8.43 -3.14
N TYR A 72 14.52 8.98 -4.16
CA TYR A 72 15.00 10.15 -4.86
C TYR A 72 15.13 11.35 -3.91
N LEU A 73 14.10 11.62 -3.12
CA LEU A 73 14.06 12.75 -2.20
C LEU A 73 15.06 12.60 -1.05
N ILE A 74 15.30 11.39 -0.54
CA ILE A 74 16.35 11.15 0.47
C ILE A 74 17.68 11.70 0.01
N VAL A 75 18.02 11.49 -1.27
CA VAL A 75 19.34 11.89 -1.81
C VAL A 75 19.37 13.34 -2.28
N LYS A 76 18.27 13.86 -2.80
CA LYS A 76 18.26 15.15 -3.52
C LYS A 76 17.66 16.30 -2.74
N ASP A 77 16.70 16.05 -1.85
CA ASP A 77 15.96 17.10 -1.15
C ASP A 77 15.47 16.65 0.21
N ALA A 78 16.23 16.94 1.25
CA ALA A 78 15.92 16.57 2.62
C ALA A 78 14.61 17.21 3.14
N GLU A 79 14.32 18.44 2.74
CA GLU A 79 13.08 19.14 3.14
C GLU A 79 11.88 18.57 2.39
N GLY A 80 12.03 18.31 1.09
CA GLY A 80 11.03 17.63 0.28
C GLY A 80 10.74 16.24 0.82
N PHE A 81 11.75 15.48 1.26
CA PHE A 81 11.54 14.17 1.89
C PHE A 81 10.73 14.26 3.18
N ARG A 82 11.01 15.24 4.05
CA ARG A 82 10.24 15.42 5.29
C ARG A 82 8.78 15.75 4.99
N ARG A 83 8.52 16.67 4.05
CA ARG A 83 7.16 17.02 3.63
C ARG A 83 6.43 15.82 3.02
N TYR A 84 7.11 15.05 2.20
CA TYR A 84 6.61 13.82 1.60
C TYR A 84 6.21 12.79 2.67
N MET A 85 7.08 12.54 3.66
CA MET A 85 6.79 11.61 4.76
C MET A 85 5.64 12.09 5.63
N TRP A 86 5.51 13.40 5.88
CA TRP A 86 4.36 13.97 6.58
C TRP A 86 3.06 13.78 5.80
N ALA A 87 3.07 14.00 4.49
CA ALA A 87 1.90 13.77 3.65
C ALA A 87 1.47 12.29 3.70
N ILE A 88 2.42 11.36 3.56
CA ILE A 88 2.15 9.92 3.70
C ILE A 88 1.61 9.60 5.10
N ALA A 89 2.25 10.11 6.16
CA ALA A 89 1.83 9.81 7.52
C ALA A 89 0.39 10.27 7.80
N ILE A 90 0.04 11.47 7.38
CA ILE A 90 -1.31 12.00 7.56
C ILE A 90 -2.32 11.22 6.74
N THR A 91 -2.07 11.02 5.45
CA THR A 91 -3.04 10.38 4.56
C THR A 91 -3.23 8.91 4.91
N PHE A 92 -2.16 8.16 5.12
CA PHE A 92 -2.22 6.74 5.42
C PHE A 92 -2.82 6.48 6.81
N THR A 93 -2.42 7.24 7.84
CA THR A 93 -3.02 7.11 9.17
C THR A 93 -4.51 7.44 9.12
N THR A 94 -4.89 8.53 8.44
CA THR A 94 -6.30 8.92 8.33
C THR A 94 -7.12 7.85 7.61
N ALA A 95 -6.62 7.31 6.50
CA ALA A 95 -7.28 6.24 5.77
C ALA A 95 -7.45 4.98 6.64
N THR A 96 -6.39 4.56 7.32
CA THR A 96 -6.43 3.37 8.19
C THR A 96 -7.37 3.54 9.37
N VAL A 97 -7.35 4.71 10.03
CA VAL A 97 -8.29 5.03 11.12
C VAL A 97 -9.73 5.04 10.60
N PHE A 98 -9.96 5.61 9.42
CA PHE A 98 -11.28 5.59 8.80
C PHE A 98 -11.75 4.17 8.51
N CYS A 99 -10.91 3.32 7.92
CA CYS A 99 -11.22 1.91 7.67
C CYS A 99 -11.45 1.12 8.97
N ALA A 100 -10.74 1.45 10.06
CA ALA A 100 -10.96 0.83 11.36
C ALA A 100 -12.32 1.23 12.00
N LEU A 101 -12.77 2.47 11.78
CA LEU A 101 -14.05 2.98 12.30
C LEU A 101 -15.24 2.57 11.42
N VAL A 102 -15.02 2.48 10.12
CA VAL A 102 -16.01 2.10 9.10
C VAL A 102 -15.44 0.98 8.25
N PRO A 103 -15.40 -0.26 8.77
CA PRO A 103 -14.88 -1.39 8.01
C PRO A 103 -15.65 -1.54 6.71
N ASN A 104 -14.93 -1.55 5.60
CA ASN A 104 -15.50 -1.72 4.27
C ASN A 104 -14.72 -2.79 3.50
N GLY A 105 -15.41 -3.51 2.65
CA GLY A 105 -14.83 -4.58 1.86
C GLY A 105 -15.61 -4.79 0.57
N GLN A 106 -15.12 -5.69 -0.27
CA GLN A 106 -15.73 -6.07 -1.54
C GLN A 106 -15.75 -7.59 -1.70
N ASP A 107 -16.87 -8.11 -2.12
CA ASP A 107 -17.06 -9.55 -2.42
C ASP A 107 -16.86 -9.85 -3.93
N LEU A 108 -16.19 -8.95 -4.66
CA LEU A 108 -16.01 -9.03 -6.11
C LEU A 108 -14.76 -9.84 -6.53
N ARG A 109 -14.00 -10.34 -5.58
CA ARG A 109 -12.80 -11.14 -5.88
C ARG A 109 -13.22 -12.49 -6.48
N PRO A 110 -12.74 -12.85 -7.69
CA PRO A 110 -13.07 -14.13 -8.28
C PRO A 110 -12.43 -15.27 -7.46
N ALA A 111 -13.22 -16.30 -7.17
CA ALA A 111 -12.74 -17.48 -6.43
C ALA A 111 -11.67 -18.28 -7.19
N VAL A 112 -11.67 -18.19 -8.52
CA VAL A 112 -10.69 -18.83 -9.42
C VAL A 112 -10.39 -17.89 -10.57
N MET A 113 -9.11 -17.70 -10.87
CA MET A 113 -8.70 -16.91 -12.04
C MET A 113 -9.07 -17.63 -13.34
N ALA A 114 -9.66 -16.87 -14.27
CA ALA A 114 -10.06 -17.41 -15.58
C ALA A 114 -8.85 -17.74 -16.48
N HIS A 115 -7.72 -17.08 -16.27
CA HIS A 115 -6.50 -17.23 -17.05
C HIS A 115 -5.30 -17.53 -16.16
N HIS A 116 -4.37 -18.36 -16.64
CA HIS A 116 -3.09 -18.63 -16.00
C HIS A 116 -1.98 -17.86 -16.70
N ASN A 117 -1.91 -16.55 -16.46
CA ASN A 117 -0.89 -15.66 -17.00
C ASN A 117 -0.14 -14.94 -15.87
N ILE A 118 0.86 -14.12 -16.23
CA ILE A 118 1.67 -13.39 -15.26
C ILE A 118 0.85 -12.37 -14.45
N ALA A 119 -0.18 -11.77 -15.04
CA ALA A 119 -1.05 -10.82 -14.37
C ALA A 119 -1.92 -11.54 -13.32
N ALA A 120 -2.50 -12.70 -13.66
CA ALA A 120 -3.24 -13.53 -12.72
C ALA A 120 -2.36 -14.01 -11.56
N TRP A 121 -1.13 -14.44 -11.83
CA TRP A 121 -0.18 -14.85 -10.80
C TRP A 121 0.18 -13.70 -9.85
N LEU A 122 0.44 -12.50 -10.36
CA LEU A 122 0.68 -11.32 -9.54
C LEU A 122 -0.54 -10.99 -8.67
N LEU A 123 -1.73 -11.01 -9.26
CA LEU A 123 -2.98 -10.71 -8.57
C LEU A 123 -3.27 -11.71 -7.44
N GLU A 124 -3.07 -13.01 -7.68
CA GLU A 124 -3.20 -14.05 -6.64
C GLU A 124 -2.25 -13.81 -5.46
N ASN A 125 -0.99 -13.43 -5.75
CA ASN A 125 -0.04 -13.09 -4.68
C ASN A 125 -0.44 -11.81 -3.93
N THR A 126 -0.96 -10.81 -4.64
CA THR A 126 -1.46 -9.58 -4.00
C THR A 126 -2.66 -9.88 -3.10
N TYR A 127 -3.61 -10.69 -3.56
CA TYR A 127 -4.76 -11.12 -2.76
C TYR A 127 -4.39 -11.99 -1.54
N ALA A 128 -3.29 -12.73 -1.63
CA ALA A 128 -2.79 -13.51 -0.50
C ALA A 128 -2.13 -12.64 0.60
N LEU A 129 -1.70 -11.44 0.24
CA LEU A 129 -1.12 -10.45 1.18
C LEU A 129 -2.18 -9.51 1.76
N ASP A 130 -3.25 -9.25 1.00
CA ASP A 130 -4.34 -8.33 1.30
C ASP A 130 -5.63 -9.15 1.48
N THR A 131 -5.77 -9.71 2.67
CA THR A 131 -6.90 -10.61 3.02
C THR A 131 -8.13 -9.86 3.49
#